data_e35a875875545860040bc07a12644edb
#
_entry.id   e35a875875545860040bc07a12644edb
#
_cell.length_a   1.000
_cell.length_b   1.000
_cell.length_c   1.000
_cell.angle_alpha   90.00
_cell.angle_beta   90.00
_cell.angle_gamma   90.00
#
_symmetry.space_group_name_H-M   'P 1'
#
loop_
_entity.id
_entity.type
_entity.pdbx_description
1 polymer ?
#
loop_
_entity_poly.entity_id
_entity_poly.type
_entity_poly.pdbx_seq_one_letter_code
_entity_poly.pdbx_strand_id
1 'polypeptide(L)'
;QKIANTKSLLAKSKENTKVSLEEVRLIEKEVEYRELLLRNIDNQIRSSELKVKQKEGRIAELNAEIDQLKTQYQKLLMYAYKKRNKYGDLMYIFSAKSVEEALKRKLYLEKLAEIQKKQMRLIQQNKILLQDEIKELNEEKKKQLVLADQKKVERAEILKTKQEKE
;
A
#
# COMPACT_ATOMS: atom_id res chain seq x y z
N GLN A 1 36.66 -38.05 57.11
CA GLN A 1 36.60 -38.20 55.63
C GLN A 1 35.17 -38.06 55.08
N LYS A 2 34.17 -38.73 55.62
CA LYS A 2 32.77 -38.68 55.10
C LYS A 2 32.13 -37.28 55.20
N ILE A 3 32.38 -36.52 56.31
CA ILE A 3 31.85 -35.17 56.50
C ILE A 3 32.49 -34.17 55.51
N ALA A 4 33.79 -34.29 55.22
CA ALA A 4 34.45 -33.43 54.25
C ALA A 4 33.94 -33.64 52.82
N ASN A 5 33.67 -34.91 52.44
CA ASN A 5 33.06 -35.24 51.13
C ASN A 5 31.63 -34.72 51.00
N THR A 6 30.81 -34.85 52.09
CA THR A 6 29.44 -34.32 52.07
C THR A 6 29.42 -32.77 51.98
N LYS A 7 30.29 -32.05 52.67
CA LYS A 7 30.45 -30.60 52.54
C LYS A 7 30.87 -30.17 51.13
N SER A 8 31.82 -30.90 50.53
CA SER A 8 32.24 -30.63 49.12
C SER A 8 31.13 -30.86 48.12
N LEU A 9 30.36 -31.95 48.25
CA LEU A 9 29.19 -32.26 47.42
C LEU A 9 28.08 -31.18 47.61
N LEU A 10 27.86 -30.72 48.84
CA LEU A 10 26.86 -29.69 49.13
C LEU A 10 27.27 -28.33 48.56
N ALA A 11 28.56 -27.99 48.56
CA ALA A 11 29.09 -26.78 47.97
C ALA A 11 28.94 -26.82 46.44
N LYS A 12 29.31 -27.91 45.78
CA LYS A 12 29.09 -28.13 44.33
C LYS A 12 27.63 -28.12 43.94
N SER A 13 26.77 -28.74 44.74
CA SER A 13 25.31 -28.71 44.50
C SER A 13 24.72 -27.30 44.59
N LYS A 14 25.17 -26.49 45.60
CA LYS A 14 24.75 -25.09 45.72
C LYS A 14 25.25 -24.23 44.55
N GLU A 15 26.45 -24.46 44.08
CA GLU A 15 27.02 -23.74 42.94
C GLU A 15 26.28 -24.09 41.65
N ASN A 16 26.01 -25.37 41.39
CA ASN A 16 25.18 -25.80 40.25
C ASN A 16 23.77 -25.24 40.32
N THR A 17 23.16 -25.19 41.50
CA THR A 17 21.81 -24.62 41.67
C THR A 17 21.80 -23.11 41.41
N LYS A 18 22.85 -22.37 41.75
CA LYS A 18 22.96 -20.94 41.41
C LYS A 18 23.08 -20.72 39.91
N VAL A 19 23.94 -21.50 39.22
CA VAL A 19 24.10 -21.42 37.77
C VAL A 19 22.77 -21.71 37.06
N SER A 20 22.08 -22.78 37.46
CA SER A 20 20.78 -23.12 36.90
C SER A 20 19.71 -22.04 37.13
N LEU A 21 19.70 -21.37 38.28
CA LEU A 21 18.79 -20.25 38.57
C LEU A 21 19.09 -19.00 37.71
N GLU A 22 20.36 -18.73 37.44
CA GLU A 22 20.76 -17.63 36.54
C GLU A 22 20.39 -17.95 35.09
N GLU A 23 20.58 -19.16 34.62
CA GLU A 23 20.17 -19.62 33.31
C GLU A 23 18.66 -19.48 33.11
N VAL A 24 17.86 -19.94 34.10
CA VAL A 24 16.39 -19.77 34.06
C VAL A 24 15.97 -18.30 33.96
N ARG A 25 16.64 -17.42 34.71
CA ARG A 25 16.36 -15.96 34.64
C ARG A 25 16.73 -15.36 33.28
N LEU A 26 17.79 -15.83 32.64
CA LEU A 26 18.19 -15.39 31.31
C LEU A 26 17.15 -15.84 30.28
N ILE A 27 16.67 -17.09 30.35
CA ILE A 27 15.62 -17.63 29.52
C ILE A 27 14.31 -16.83 29.70
N GLU A 28 13.93 -16.48 30.94
CA GLU A 28 12.76 -15.66 31.22
C GLU A 28 12.86 -14.28 30.54
N LYS A 29 14.00 -13.61 30.65
CA LYS A 29 14.23 -12.32 30.00
C LYS A 29 14.22 -12.43 28.48
N GLU A 30 14.76 -13.51 27.91
CA GLU A 30 14.72 -13.76 26.49
C GLU A 30 13.28 -13.93 26.00
N VAL A 31 12.46 -14.72 26.70
CA VAL A 31 11.04 -14.88 26.39
C VAL A 31 10.31 -13.55 26.47
N GLU A 32 10.53 -12.75 27.51
CA GLU A 32 9.91 -11.43 27.68
C GLU A 32 10.28 -10.50 26.51
N TYR A 33 11.56 -10.45 26.13
CA TYR A 33 12.02 -9.66 25.00
C TYR A 33 11.37 -10.11 23.68
N ARG A 34 11.29 -11.41 23.43
CA ARG A 34 10.64 -11.96 22.23
C ARG A 34 9.12 -11.69 22.21
N GLU A 35 8.47 -11.70 23.37
CA GLU A 35 7.05 -11.33 23.47
C GLU A 35 6.84 -9.83 23.17
N LEU A 36 7.75 -8.95 23.58
CA LEU A 36 7.73 -7.54 23.19
C LEU A 36 7.95 -7.36 21.68
N LEU A 37 8.87 -8.11 21.10
CA LEU A 37 9.11 -8.11 19.65
C LEU A 37 7.87 -8.58 18.89
N LEU A 38 7.21 -9.63 19.34
CA LEU A 38 5.95 -10.11 18.78
C LEU A 38 4.85 -9.04 18.79
N ARG A 39 4.68 -8.33 19.91
CA ARG A 39 3.72 -7.21 20.00
C ARG A 39 4.05 -6.09 19.01
N ASN A 40 5.33 -5.79 18.82
CA ASN A 40 5.77 -4.80 17.83
C ASN A 40 5.44 -5.26 16.41
N ILE A 41 5.73 -6.51 16.06
CA ILE A 41 5.38 -7.09 14.76
C ILE A 41 3.84 -7.05 14.54
N ASP A 42 3.04 -7.38 15.55
CA ASP A 42 1.58 -7.31 15.46
C ASP A 42 1.09 -5.88 15.21
N ASN A 43 1.69 -4.89 15.85
CA ASN A 43 1.36 -3.48 15.61
C ASN A 43 1.75 -3.05 14.19
N GLN A 44 2.89 -3.50 13.68
CA GLN A 44 3.30 -3.24 12.31
C GLN A 44 2.36 -3.89 11.29
N ILE A 45 1.92 -5.13 11.53
CA ILE A 45 0.94 -5.81 10.68
C ILE A 45 -0.36 -5.02 10.63
N ARG A 46 -0.92 -4.61 11.79
CA ARG A 46 -2.15 -3.79 11.84
C ARG A 46 -1.99 -2.46 11.10
N SER A 47 -0.86 -1.78 11.28
CA SER A 47 -0.57 -0.54 10.55
C SER A 47 -0.52 -0.77 9.04
N SER A 48 0.11 -1.85 8.61
CA SER A 48 0.20 -2.22 7.20
C SER A 48 -1.17 -2.60 6.61
N GLU A 49 -2.02 -3.32 7.36
CA GLU A 49 -3.40 -3.64 6.96
C GLU A 49 -4.23 -2.38 6.70
N LEU A 50 -4.11 -1.38 7.57
CA LEU A 50 -4.78 -0.10 7.38
C LEU A 50 -4.30 0.62 6.12
N LYS A 51 -2.99 0.63 5.87
CA LYS A 51 -2.42 1.23 4.65
C LYS A 51 -2.89 0.51 3.39
N VAL A 52 -2.91 -0.82 3.39
CA VAL A 52 -3.43 -1.62 2.27
C VAL A 52 -4.88 -1.24 1.99
N LYS A 53 -5.74 -1.20 3.02
CA LYS A 53 -7.15 -0.82 2.87
C LYS A 53 -7.32 0.60 2.33
N GLN A 54 -6.52 1.56 2.81
CA GLN A 54 -6.55 2.94 2.30
C GLN A 54 -6.15 3.00 0.83
N LYS A 55 -5.09 2.28 0.42
CA LYS A 55 -4.64 2.23 -0.97
C LYS A 55 -5.63 1.55 -1.89
N GLU A 56 -6.25 0.46 -1.45
CA GLU A 56 -7.33 -0.20 -2.21
C GLU A 56 -8.53 0.74 -2.41
N GLY A 57 -8.91 1.50 -1.38
CA GLY A 57 -9.93 2.54 -1.50
C GLY A 57 -9.54 3.62 -2.50
N ARG A 58 -8.31 4.13 -2.42
CA ARG A 58 -7.82 5.17 -3.35
C ARG A 58 -7.75 4.67 -4.81
N ILE A 59 -7.34 3.44 -5.02
CA ILE A 59 -7.35 2.79 -6.35
C ILE A 59 -8.78 2.71 -6.90
N ALA A 60 -9.77 2.34 -6.08
CA ALA A 60 -11.16 2.28 -6.49
C ALA A 60 -11.70 3.68 -6.87
N GLU A 61 -11.38 4.72 -6.09
CA GLU A 61 -11.73 6.10 -6.40
C GLU A 61 -11.12 6.56 -7.74
N LEU A 62 -9.81 6.36 -7.92
CA LEU A 62 -9.12 6.73 -9.16
C LEU A 62 -9.69 6.02 -10.40
N ASN A 63 -10.04 4.74 -10.28
CA ASN A 63 -10.70 4.02 -11.36
C ASN A 63 -12.06 4.64 -11.71
N ALA A 64 -12.88 4.95 -10.70
CA ALA A 64 -14.18 5.60 -10.91
C ALA A 64 -14.02 6.99 -11.55
N GLU A 65 -13.06 7.80 -11.10
CA GLU A 65 -12.75 9.11 -11.72
C GLU A 65 -12.32 8.97 -13.19
N ILE A 66 -11.44 8.02 -13.49
CA ILE A 66 -10.99 7.74 -14.86
C ILE A 66 -12.17 7.35 -15.74
N ASP A 67 -13.08 6.51 -15.26
CA ASP A 67 -14.23 6.06 -16.05
C ASP A 67 -15.26 7.18 -16.26
N GLN A 68 -15.45 8.06 -15.27
CA GLN A 68 -16.23 9.27 -15.44
C GLN A 68 -15.62 10.22 -16.49
N LEU A 69 -14.30 10.46 -16.41
CA LEU A 69 -13.60 11.31 -17.38
C LEU A 69 -13.65 10.73 -18.79
N LYS A 70 -13.49 9.41 -18.95
CA LYS A 70 -13.65 8.73 -20.24
C LYS A 70 -15.07 8.88 -20.80
N THR A 71 -16.09 8.72 -19.96
CA THR A 71 -17.49 8.87 -20.36
C THR A 71 -17.79 10.29 -20.81
N GLN A 72 -17.29 11.30 -20.08
CA GLN A 72 -17.42 12.71 -20.47
C GLN A 72 -16.70 12.99 -21.79
N TYR A 73 -15.50 12.46 -21.94
CA TYR A 73 -14.72 12.60 -23.18
C TYR A 73 -15.41 11.95 -24.37
N GLN A 74 -15.99 10.76 -24.22
CA GLN A 74 -16.78 10.11 -25.25
C GLN A 74 -17.99 10.92 -25.67
N LYS A 75 -18.75 11.48 -24.71
CA LYS A 75 -19.89 12.37 -25.01
C LYS A 75 -19.45 13.61 -25.79
N LEU A 76 -18.31 14.20 -25.40
CA LEU A 76 -17.73 15.36 -26.08
C LEU A 76 -17.33 15.01 -27.52
N LEU A 77 -16.68 13.86 -27.74
CA LEU A 77 -16.30 13.38 -29.08
C LEU A 77 -17.53 13.11 -29.95
N MET A 78 -18.54 12.43 -29.39
CA MET A 78 -19.79 12.17 -30.14
C MET A 78 -20.52 13.46 -30.54
N TYR A 79 -20.53 14.45 -29.62
CA TYR A 79 -21.10 15.75 -29.92
C TYR A 79 -20.33 16.48 -31.02
N ALA A 80 -19.00 16.49 -30.94
CA ALA A 80 -18.13 17.05 -31.97
C ALA A 80 -18.31 16.34 -33.32
N TYR A 81 -18.39 15.00 -33.32
CA TYR A 81 -18.58 14.19 -34.52
C TYR A 81 -19.93 14.47 -35.18
N LYS A 82 -21.06 14.51 -34.42
CA LYS A 82 -22.39 14.79 -34.93
C LYS A 82 -22.52 16.19 -35.56
N LYS A 83 -21.76 17.16 -35.05
CA LYS A 83 -21.74 18.54 -35.59
C LYS A 83 -20.71 18.74 -36.70
N ARG A 84 -19.85 17.76 -36.92
CA ARG A 84 -18.85 17.83 -37.99
C ARG A 84 -19.54 17.69 -39.32
N ASN A 85 -19.56 18.77 -40.12
CA ASN A 85 -20.06 18.75 -41.46
C ASN A 85 -19.13 17.87 -42.34
N LYS A 86 -19.74 17.23 -43.37
CA LYS A 86 -19.05 16.33 -44.33
C LYS A 86 -17.78 16.94 -44.95
N TYR A 87 -17.55 18.24 -44.80
CA TYR A 87 -16.48 19.04 -45.42
C TYR A 87 -15.46 19.61 -44.43
N GLY A 88 -15.49 19.21 -43.14
CA GLY A 88 -14.48 19.61 -42.13
C GLY A 88 -14.76 20.96 -41.46
N ASP A 89 -13.86 21.29 -40.51
CA ASP A 89 -13.99 22.46 -39.62
C ASP A 89 -13.94 23.79 -40.38
N LEU A 90 -13.18 23.85 -41.49
CA LEU A 90 -13.11 25.05 -42.34
C LEU A 90 -14.46 25.30 -43.01
N MET A 91 -15.10 24.27 -43.56
CA MET A 91 -16.42 24.44 -44.22
C MET A 91 -17.51 24.81 -43.20
N TYR A 92 -17.40 24.36 -41.94
CA TYR A 92 -18.29 24.78 -40.86
C TYR A 92 -18.15 26.29 -40.59
N ILE A 93 -16.95 26.82 -40.63
CA ILE A 93 -16.69 28.27 -40.47
C ILE A 93 -17.18 29.04 -41.68
N PHE A 94 -16.83 28.58 -42.93
CA PHE A 94 -17.20 29.28 -44.17
C PHE A 94 -18.68 29.17 -44.53
N SER A 95 -19.43 28.21 -43.99
CA SER A 95 -20.89 28.12 -44.14
C SER A 95 -21.67 29.11 -43.29
N ALA A 96 -20.99 29.98 -42.55
CA ALA A 96 -21.59 31.02 -41.73
C ALA A 96 -22.25 32.10 -42.61
N LYS A 97 -23.38 32.65 -42.17
CA LYS A 97 -24.16 33.68 -42.90
C LYS A 97 -23.57 35.08 -42.75
N SER A 98 -22.67 35.28 -41.75
CA SER A 98 -22.01 36.54 -41.50
C SER A 98 -20.57 36.31 -40.94
N VAL A 99 -19.73 37.34 -41.06
CA VAL A 99 -18.37 37.32 -40.48
C VAL A 99 -18.42 37.12 -38.97
N GLU A 100 -19.39 37.74 -38.30
CA GLU A 100 -19.56 37.60 -36.84
C GLU A 100 -19.88 36.15 -36.46
N GLU A 101 -20.78 35.49 -37.22
CA GLU A 101 -21.08 34.07 -37.00
C GLU A 101 -19.87 33.16 -37.29
N ALA A 102 -19.10 33.44 -38.34
CA ALA A 102 -17.87 32.70 -38.64
C ALA A 102 -16.85 32.79 -37.50
N LEU A 103 -16.68 33.98 -36.90
CA LEU A 103 -15.81 34.20 -35.76
C LEU A 103 -16.30 33.43 -34.53
N LYS A 104 -17.59 33.46 -34.21
CA LYS A 104 -18.19 32.70 -33.13
C LYS A 104 -17.98 31.18 -33.30
N ARG A 105 -18.12 30.66 -34.52
CA ARG A 105 -17.90 29.25 -34.85
C ARG A 105 -16.42 28.85 -34.67
N LYS A 106 -15.48 29.72 -35.09
CA LYS A 106 -14.04 29.51 -34.89
C LYS A 106 -13.71 29.44 -33.40
N LEU A 107 -14.13 30.41 -32.59
CA LEU A 107 -13.92 30.44 -31.16
C LEU A 107 -14.52 29.22 -30.44
N TYR A 108 -15.69 28.76 -30.91
CA TYR A 108 -16.30 27.55 -30.39
C TYR A 108 -15.43 26.30 -30.63
N LEU A 109 -14.89 26.13 -31.85
CA LEU A 109 -14.01 25.00 -32.18
C LEU A 109 -12.69 25.03 -31.39
N GLU A 110 -12.09 26.22 -31.23
CA GLU A 110 -10.90 26.41 -30.41
C GLU A 110 -11.16 26.02 -28.95
N LYS A 111 -12.29 26.47 -28.40
CA LYS A 111 -12.68 26.13 -27.03
C LYS A 111 -12.95 24.64 -26.84
N LEU A 112 -13.58 24.00 -27.83
CA LEU A 112 -13.81 22.56 -27.82
C LEU A 112 -12.50 21.79 -27.83
N ALA A 113 -11.52 22.19 -28.64
CA ALA A 113 -10.20 21.58 -28.71
C ALA A 113 -9.43 21.76 -27.38
N GLU A 114 -9.51 22.91 -26.74
CA GLU A 114 -8.92 23.14 -25.39
C GLU A 114 -9.51 22.17 -24.34
N ILE A 115 -10.85 22.05 -24.32
CA ILE A 115 -11.54 21.14 -23.39
C ILE A 115 -11.11 19.70 -23.64
N GLN A 116 -11.05 19.27 -24.89
CA GLN A 116 -10.58 17.91 -25.24
C GLN A 116 -9.16 17.65 -24.76
N LYS A 117 -8.23 18.60 -25.01
CA LYS A 117 -6.84 18.48 -24.53
C LYS A 117 -6.77 18.43 -23.01
N LYS A 118 -7.58 19.23 -22.31
CA LYS A 118 -7.62 19.24 -20.83
C LYS A 118 -8.11 17.91 -20.29
N GLN A 119 -9.20 17.37 -20.82
CA GLN A 119 -9.73 16.08 -20.37
C GLN A 119 -8.74 14.93 -20.65
N MET A 120 -8.10 14.91 -21.82
CA MET A 120 -7.09 13.90 -22.13
C MET A 120 -5.90 13.96 -21.14
N ARG A 121 -5.42 15.16 -20.80
CA ARG A 121 -4.36 15.33 -19.79
C ARG A 121 -4.79 14.80 -18.42
N LEU A 122 -6.01 15.11 -17.98
CA LEU A 122 -6.54 14.62 -16.70
C LEU A 122 -6.62 13.09 -16.66
N ILE A 123 -7.09 12.46 -17.76
CA ILE A 123 -7.13 10.99 -17.87
C ILE A 123 -5.71 10.41 -17.77
N GLN A 124 -4.74 11.01 -18.45
CA GLN A 124 -3.34 10.55 -18.39
C GLN A 124 -2.74 10.71 -16.99
N GLN A 125 -2.95 11.85 -16.35
CA GLN A 125 -2.49 12.09 -14.98
C GLN A 125 -3.07 11.09 -13.98
N ASN A 126 -4.39 10.87 -14.03
CA ASN A 126 -5.03 9.90 -13.15
C ASN A 126 -4.57 8.45 -13.42
N LYS A 127 -4.25 8.10 -14.67
CA LYS A 127 -3.66 6.79 -14.99
C LYS A 127 -2.27 6.62 -14.39
N ILE A 128 -1.44 7.64 -14.41
CA ILE A 128 -0.10 7.61 -13.80
C ILE A 128 -0.25 7.44 -12.29
N LEU A 129 -1.09 8.26 -11.64
CA LEU A 129 -1.37 8.14 -10.21
C LEU A 129 -1.89 6.74 -9.84
N LEU A 130 -2.78 6.17 -10.65
CA LEU A 130 -3.29 4.82 -10.45
C LEU A 130 -2.18 3.76 -10.52
N GLN A 131 -1.24 3.88 -11.46
CA GLN A 131 -0.11 2.97 -11.58
C GLN A 131 0.82 3.06 -10.37
N ASP A 132 1.09 4.28 -9.89
CA ASP A 132 1.91 4.50 -8.70
C ASP A 132 1.25 3.92 -7.44
N GLU A 133 -0.06 4.13 -7.25
CA GLU A 133 -0.80 3.54 -6.12
C GLU A 133 -0.81 2.01 -6.17
N ILE A 134 -0.96 1.40 -7.35
CA ILE A 134 -0.89 -0.06 -7.51
C ILE A 134 0.51 -0.58 -7.16
N LYS A 135 1.55 0.12 -7.57
CA LYS A 135 2.94 -0.24 -7.24
C LYS A 135 3.17 -0.20 -5.74
N GLU A 136 2.77 0.89 -5.09
CA GLU A 136 2.91 1.04 -3.64
C GLU A 136 2.07 0.02 -2.86
N LEU A 137 0.86 -0.31 -3.34
CA LEU A 137 0.03 -1.38 -2.77
C LEU A 137 0.75 -2.73 -2.82
N ASN A 138 1.37 -3.06 -3.95
CA ASN A 138 2.10 -4.32 -4.10
C ASN A 138 3.34 -4.37 -3.19
N GLU A 139 4.03 -3.27 -2.99
CA GLU A 139 5.15 -3.16 -2.05
C GLU A 139 4.68 -3.35 -0.61
N GLU A 140 3.56 -2.75 -0.22
CA GLU A 140 3.00 -2.91 1.12
C GLU A 140 2.52 -4.34 1.37
N LYS A 141 1.89 -4.99 0.38
CA LYS A 141 1.52 -6.42 0.47
C LYS A 141 2.73 -7.34 0.61
N LYS A 142 3.85 -7.05 -0.07
CA LYS A 142 5.11 -7.78 0.14
C LYS A 142 5.64 -7.61 1.56
N LYS A 143 5.59 -6.40 2.12
CA LYS A 143 5.99 -6.16 3.52
C LYS A 143 5.13 -6.96 4.50
N GLN A 144 3.82 -7.05 4.26
CA GLN A 144 2.92 -7.86 5.09
C GLN A 144 3.32 -9.34 5.10
N LEU A 145 3.68 -9.90 3.94
CA LEU A 145 4.15 -11.29 3.86
C LEU A 145 5.41 -11.50 4.70
N VAL A 146 6.38 -10.59 4.59
CA VAL A 146 7.63 -10.67 5.39
C VAL A 146 7.31 -10.58 6.88
N LEU A 147 6.46 -9.66 7.32
CA LEU A 147 6.06 -9.52 8.72
C LEU A 147 5.31 -10.76 9.23
N ALA A 148 4.45 -11.36 8.40
CA ALA A 148 3.75 -12.58 8.76
C ALA A 148 4.71 -13.77 8.95
N ASP A 149 5.73 -13.88 8.11
CA ASP A 149 6.75 -14.92 8.24
C ASP A 149 7.64 -14.67 9.48
N GLN A 150 8.07 -13.43 9.73
CA GLN A 150 8.77 -13.07 10.96
C GLN A 150 7.96 -13.43 12.20
N LYS A 151 6.65 -13.15 12.21
CA LYS A 151 5.76 -13.52 13.31
C LYS A 151 5.73 -15.02 13.56
N LYS A 152 5.70 -15.84 12.48
CA LYS A 152 5.73 -17.32 12.60
C LYS A 152 7.05 -17.79 13.22
N VAL A 153 8.18 -17.25 12.76
CA VAL A 153 9.52 -17.57 13.27
C VAL A 153 9.61 -17.24 14.75
N GLU A 154 9.26 -16.00 15.15
CA GLU A 154 9.33 -15.59 16.55
C GLU A 154 8.43 -16.42 17.46
N ARG A 155 7.23 -16.81 17.00
CA ARG A 155 6.36 -17.72 17.75
C ARG A 155 6.97 -19.09 17.95
N ALA A 156 7.62 -19.65 16.94
CA ALA A 156 8.30 -20.94 17.01
C ALA A 156 9.48 -20.88 18.00
N GLU A 157 10.26 -19.81 17.94
CA GLU A 157 11.38 -19.61 18.85
C GLU A 157 10.92 -19.45 20.32
N ILE A 158 9.84 -18.73 20.58
CA ILE A 158 9.27 -18.62 21.95
C ILE A 158 8.86 -19.99 22.48
N LEU A 159 8.20 -20.80 21.64
CA LEU A 159 7.81 -22.14 22.05
C LEU A 159 9.02 -23.01 22.39
N LYS A 160 10.06 -22.96 21.56
CA LYS A 160 11.32 -23.68 21.77
C LYS A 160 12.00 -23.25 23.06
N THR A 161 12.16 -21.93 23.26
CA THR A 161 12.78 -21.38 24.48
C THR A 161 11.98 -21.71 25.76
N LYS A 162 10.64 -21.77 25.66
CA LYS A 162 9.79 -22.22 26.79
C LYS A 162 9.98 -23.71 27.11
N GLN A 163 10.17 -24.58 26.11
CA GLN A 163 10.46 -25.99 26.30
C GLN A 163 11.85 -26.23 26.93
N GLU A 164 12.84 -25.41 26.61
CA GLU A 164 14.18 -25.45 27.22
C GLU A 164 14.17 -25.06 28.71
N LYS A 165 13.13 -24.36 29.15
CA LYS A 165 12.93 -23.98 30.56
C LYS A 165 12.36 -25.11 31.44
N GLU A 166 11.57 -26.01 30.85
CA GLU A 166 10.94 -27.16 31.56
C GLU A 166 11.96 -28.28 31.81
#